data_a77db1cca5ee762ae61c6e2b254ea24e
#
_entry.id   a77db1cca5ee762ae61c6e2b254ea24e
#
_cell.length_a   1.000
_cell.length_b   1.000
_cell.length_c   1.000
_cell.angle_alpha   90.00
_cell.angle_beta   90.00
_cell.angle_gamma   90.00
#
_symmetry.space_group_name_H-M   'P 1'
#
loop_
_entity.id
_entity.type
_entity.pdbx_description
1 polymer ?
#
loop_
_entity_poly.entity_id
_entity_poly.type
_entity_poly.pdbx_seq_one_letter_code
_entity_poly.pdbx_strand_id
1 'polypeptide(L)'
;MKFKNIWTSVIIFYTIIILLCACGKQQQDTPDKLYLGITCYNQSDTFINQLVTCLKDKLSQFENDNFEVTMTIRDAAGSQRTQDDQVQELINAGCNILCVNLVDRADPSEIINLAKENNVPIIFFNREPVAEDMMRWEMLYYVGADAKQSGIMQGELALSAIQANKNIDRNKDGKIQYAVLEGEPGHQDAIIRTENAVDTLKNNGIELEKLCCGIANWNRAQAQNRMMHIISQHQNNIELVLANNDDMALGAIDAYKKLNYTESALPVFFGIDGTDVGLNAVKDLELAGTVYNDKEGQAAAIAKLAVEIISKKEITNKYTYLPYSKVTSDNVNDFLNKDK
;
A
#
# COMPACT_ATOMS: atom_id res chain seq x y z
N MET A 1 -61.23 11.79 62.40
CA MET A 1 -59.84 12.26 62.21
C MET A 1 -58.83 11.22 61.65
N LYS A 2 -59.27 10.14 61.07
CA LYS A 2 -58.36 9.06 60.51
C LYS A 2 -58.23 9.03 58.94
N PHE A 3 -59.04 9.77 58.22
CA PHE A 3 -59.00 9.80 56.77
C PHE A 3 -58.04 10.83 56.11
N LYS A 4 -57.63 11.87 56.83
CA LYS A 4 -56.73 12.93 56.33
C LYS A 4 -55.29 12.45 56.19
N ASN A 5 -54.82 11.52 57.05
CA ASN A 5 -53.44 11.05 57.04
C ASN A 5 -53.12 10.00 55.93
N ILE A 6 -54.18 9.34 55.39
CA ILE A 6 -53.96 8.33 54.31
C ILE A 6 -53.72 9.02 52.97
N TRP A 7 -54.36 10.14 52.71
CA TRP A 7 -54.17 10.86 51.45
C TRP A 7 -52.83 11.56 51.35
N THR A 8 -52.32 12.10 52.46
CA THR A 8 -50.98 12.71 52.50
C THR A 8 -49.86 11.68 52.35
N SER A 9 -50.04 10.48 52.89
CA SER A 9 -49.07 9.37 52.71
C SER A 9 -49.04 8.83 51.26
N VAL A 10 -50.19 8.78 50.61
CA VAL A 10 -50.28 8.32 49.19
C VAL A 10 -49.71 9.35 48.22
N ILE A 11 -49.92 10.68 48.49
CA ILE A 11 -49.32 11.75 47.67
C ILE A 11 -47.80 11.77 47.80
N ILE A 12 -47.29 11.61 49.02
CA ILE A 12 -45.82 11.56 49.26
C ILE A 12 -45.18 10.30 48.58
N PHE A 13 -45.90 9.18 48.59
CA PHE A 13 -45.39 7.97 47.92
C PHE A 13 -45.38 8.10 46.37
N TYR A 14 -46.38 8.78 45.79
CA TYR A 14 -46.45 9.07 44.36
C TYR A 14 -45.40 10.08 43.89
N THR A 15 -45.10 11.12 44.73
CA THR A 15 -44.02 12.09 44.42
C THR A 15 -42.64 11.49 44.53
N ILE A 16 -42.39 10.52 45.42
CA ILE A 16 -41.11 9.81 45.54
C ILE A 16 -40.93 8.85 44.34
N ILE A 17 -41.99 8.21 43.86
CA ILE A 17 -41.91 7.36 42.67
C ILE A 17 -41.63 8.20 41.41
N ILE A 18 -42.21 9.40 41.25
CA ILE A 18 -41.94 10.28 40.11
C ILE A 18 -40.52 10.85 40.16
N LEU A 19 -39.96 11.12 41.35
CA LEU A 19 -38.58 11.56 41.51
C LEU A 19 -37.54 10.43 41.25
N LEU A 20 -37.89 9.18 41.49
CA LEU A 20 -37.05 8.02 41.16
C LEU A 20 -37.06 7.65 39.66
N CYS A 21 -38.14 7.99 38.93
CA CYS A 21 -38.18 7.84 37.48
C CYS A 21 -37.47 8.96 36.70
N ALA A 22 -37.17 10.11 37.34
CA ALA A 22 -36.45 11.24 36.71
C ALA A 22 -34.92 11.11 36.79
N CYS A 23 -34.38 10.15 37.54
CA CYS A 23 -32.97 9.77 37.48
C CYS A 23 -32.76 8.67 36.41
N GLY A 24 -33.28 8.85 35.22
CA GLY A 24 -32.72 8.21 34.03
C GLY A 24 -31.28 8.73 33.93
N LYS A 25 -30.30 7.91 34.30
CA LYS A 25 -28.92 8.16 33.93
C LYS A 25 -28.95 8.45 32.42
N GLN A 26 -28.72 9.69 32.04
CA GLN A 26 -28.20 9.99 30.73
C GLN A 26 -26.92 9.14 30.66
N GLN A 27 -27.03 7.99 30.00
CA GLN A 27 -25.87 7.23 29.61
C GLN A 27 -25.14 8.21 28.69
N GLN A 28 -24.10 8.83 29.21
CA GLN A 28 -23.17 9.60 28.41
C GLN A 28 -22.58 8.53 27.46
N ASP A 29 -23.05 8.49 26.22
CA ASP A 29 -22.47 7.64 25.21
C ASP A 29 -21.00 8.03 25.12
N THR A 30 -20.14 7.17 25.69
CA THR A 30 -18.70 7.36 25.52
C THR A 30 -18.41 7.18 24.03
N PRO A 31 -17.65 8.09 23.42
CA PRO A 31 -17.34 7.98 22.01
C PRO A 31 -16.75 6.61 21.68
N ASP A 32 -17.13 6.06 20.55
CA ASP A 32 -16.45 4.89 20.00
C ASP A 32 -14.98 5.24 19.78
N LYS A 33 -14.08 4.38 20.25
CA LYS A 33 -12.63 4.63 20.17
C LYS A 33 -12.01 3.66 19.20
N LEU A 34 -11.40 4.22 18.14
CA LEU A 34 -10.49 3.48 17.25
C LEU A 34 -9.06 3.75 17.71
N TYR A 35 -8.40 2.74 18.25
CA TYR A 35 -6.97 2.76 18.47
C TYR A 35 -6.28 1.82 17.48
N LEU A 36 -5.80 2.39 16.36
CA LEU A 36 -5.17 1.67 15.27
C LEU A 36 -3.67 1.51 15.51
N GLY A 37 -3.21 0.27 15.65
CA GLY A 37 -1.78 -0.08 15.67
C GLY A 37 -1.31 -0.41 14.27
N ILE A 38 -0.31 0.32 13.74
CA ILE A 38 0.26 0.07 12.41
C ILE A 38 1.70 -0.42 12.56
N THR A 39 2.04 -1.52 11.90
CA THR A 39 3.43 -1.95 11.72
C THR A 39 3.74 -2.13 10.24
N CYS A 40 4.79 -1.45 9.78
CA CYS A 40 5.26 -1.47 8.40
C CYS A 40 6.53 -2.31 8.29
N TYR A 41 6.68 -3.06 7.19
CA TYR A 41 7.90 -3.81 6.93
C TYR A 41 9.13 -2.90 6.89
N ASN A 42 8.98 -1.70 6.31
CA ASN A 42 10.01 -0.68 6.23
C ASN A 42 9.38 0.69 5.91
N GLN A 43 9.50 1.66 6.81
CA GLN A 43 8.96 3.03 6.59
C GLN A 43 9.82 3.87 5.64
N SER A 44 11.02 3.43 5.26
CA SER A 44 11.81 4.11 4.23
C SER A 44 11.34 3.81 2.81
N ASP A 45 10.41 2.87 2.63
CA ASP A 45 9.73 2.62 1.37
C ASP A 45 8.79 3.79 1.05
N THR A 46 9.00 4.43 -0.09
CA THR A 46 8.29 5.64 -0.50
C THR A 46 6.78 5.42 -0.64
N PHE A 47 6.38 4.28 -1.24
CA PHE A 47 4.95 3.97 -1.43
C PHE A 47 4.26 3.72 -0.09
N ILE A 48 4.87 2.90 0.78
CA ILE A 48 4.31 2.58 2.11
C ILE A 48 4.20 3.84 2.97
N ASN A 49 5.20 4.72 2.95
CA ASN A 49 5.16 5.98 3.68
C ASN A 49 4.02 6.88 3.20
N GLN A 50 3.84 7.04 1.88
CA GLN A 50 2.75 7.82 1.30
C GLN A 50 1.37 7.21 1.64
N LEU A 51 1.20 5.88 1.53
CA LEU A 51 -0.05 5.20 1.88
C LEU A 51 -0.42 5.42 3.35
N VAL A 52 0.54 5.28 4.27
CA VAL A 52 0.30 5.50 5.71
C VAL A 52 -0.03 6.98 6.00
N THR A 53 0.58 7.91 5.27
CA THR A 53 0.25 9.33 5.37
C THR A 53 -1.19 9.58 4.92
N CYS A 54 -1.59 9.06 3.76
CA CYS A 54 -2.97 9.12 3.29
C CYS A 54 -3.96 8.47 4.27
N LEU A 55 -3.58 7.33 4.89
CA LEU A 55 -4.41 6.66 5.89
C LEU A 55 -4.67 7.56 7.11
N LYS A 56 -3.64 8.26 7.59
CA LYS A 56 -3.80 9.23 8.69
C LYS A 56 -4.80 10.32 8.32
N ASP A 57 -4.68 10.88 7.10
CA ASP A 57 -5.58 11.94 6.63
C ASP A 57 -7.02 11.44 6.45
N LYS A 58 -7.21 10.20 5.95
CA LYS A 58 -8.54 9.60 5.83
C LYS A 58 -9.17 9.30 7.18
N LEU A 59 -8.40 8.83 8.15
CA LEU A 59 -8.89 8.55 9.51
C LEU A 59 -9.29 9.81 10.25
N SER A 60 -8.55 10.91 10.09
CA SER A 60 -8.89 12.20 10.73
C SER A 60 -10.28 12.73 10.30
N GLN A 61 -10.77 12.33 9.12
CA GLN A 61 -12.10 12.71 8.63
C GLN A 61 -13.25 12.03 9.41
N PHE A 62 -12.97 10.97 10.15
CA PHE A 62 -13.96 10.27 10.97
C PHE A 62 -14.02 10.80 12.40
N GLU A 63 -13.02 11.60 12.83
CA GLU A 63 -13.00 12.18 14.18
C GLU A 63 -14.16 13.15 14.37
N ASN A 64 -14.91 12.97 15.46
CA ASN A 64 -15.99 13.85 15.90
C ASN A 64 -16.29 13.60 17.38
N ASP A 65 -17.27 14.30 17.95
CA ASP A 65 -17.65 14.19 19.38
C ASP A 65 -18.04 12.76 19.80
N ASN A 66 -18.43 11.91 18.86
CA ASN A 66 -18.87 10.54 19.10
C ASN A 66 -17.86 9.47 18.65
N PHE A 67 -16.73 9.86 18.04
CA PHE A 67 -15.73 8.94 17.50
C PHE A 67 -14.30 9.50 17.64
N GLU A 68 -13.51 8.85 18.47
CA GLU A 68 -12.12 9.23 18.74
C GLU A 68 -11.17 8.30 17.98
N VAL A 69 -10.16 8.85 17.28
CA VAL A 69 -9.14 8.08 16.55
C VAL A 69 -7.77 8.30 17.18
N THR A 70 -7.10 7.21 17.52
CA THR A 70 -5.69 7.21 17.92
C THR A 70 -4.92 6.28 16.99
N MET A 71 -3.73 6.67 16.55
CA MET A 71 -2.90 5.89 15.66
C MET A 71 -1.45 5.81 16.17
N THR A 72 -0.93 4.60 16.25
CA THR A 72 0.49 4.35 16.58
C THR A 72 1.15 3.59 15.45
N ILE A 73 2.27 4.11 14.94
CA ILE A 73 3.02 3.54 13.82
C ILE A 73 4.34 2.98 14.32
N ARG A 74 4.74 1.82 13.80
CA ARG A 74 6.00 1.14 14.06
C ARG A 74 6.67 0.75 12.74
N ASP A 75 8.00 0.79 12.73
CA ASP A 75 8.85 0.36 11.61
C ASP A 75 9.59 -0.92 12.00
N ALA A 76 9.33 -2.00 11.30
CA ALA A 76 10.00 -3.27 11.52
C ALA A 76 11.40 -3.31 10.90
N ALA A 77 11.75 -2.33 10.06
CA ALA A 77 13.06 -2.21 9.40
C ALA A 77 13.54 -3.52 8.73
N GLY A 78 12.60 -4.27 8.11
CA GLY A 78 12.88 -5.53 7.43
C GLY A 78 13.09 -6.74 8.34
N SER A 79 12.81 -6.65 9.64
CA SER A 79 12.97 -7.75 10.59
C SER A 79 11.62 -8.32 11.02
N GLN A 80 11.33 -9.58 10.64
CA GLN A 80 10.09 -10.27 11.06
C GLN A 80 9.98 -10.34 12.57
N ARG A 81 11.06 -10.72 13.28
CA ARG A 81 11.07 -10.75 14.74
C ARG A 81 10.72 -9.40 15.37
N THR A 82 11.28 -8.31 14.81
CA THR A 82 10.96 -6.95 15.30
C THR A 82 9.48 -6.65 15.07
N GLN A 83 8.90 -7.11 13.94
CA GLN A 83 7.50 -6.93 13.65
C GLN A 83 6.59 -7.69 14.63
N ASP A 84 6.95 -8.93 14.97
CA ASP A 84 6.22 -9.74 15.95
C ASP A 84 6.23 -9.06 17.34
N ASP A 85 7.41 -8.61 17.80
CA ASP A 85 7.57 -7.86 19.06
C ASP A 85 6.72 -6.58 19.06
N GLN A 86 6.68 -5.84 17.93
CA GLN A 86 5.87 -4.62 17.76
C GLN A 86 4.37 -4.90 17.82
N VAL A 87 3.90 -5.99 17.25
CA VAL A 87 2.49 -6.41 17.34
C VAL A 87 2.12 -6.67 18.79
N GLN A 88 2.96 -7.38 19.54
CA GLN A 88 2.74 -7.60 20.98
C GLN A 88 2.70 -6.26 21.76
N GLU A 89 3.61 -5.32 21.46
CA GLU A 89 3.62 -4.00 22.09
C GLU A 89 2.36 -3.20 21.79
N LEU A 90 1.89 -3.20 20.54
CA LEU A 90 0.69 -2.49 20.10
C LEU A 90 -0.57 -3.04 20.79
N ILE A 91 -0.68 -4.37 20.91
CA ILE A 91 -1.76 -5.03 21.65
C ILE A 91 -1.71 -4.62 23.13
N ASN A 92 -0.54 -4.68 23.77
CA ASN A 92 -0.35 -4.30 25.17
C ASN A 92 -0.65 -2.81 25.42
N ALA A 93 -0.44 -1.95 24.43
CA ALA A 93 -0.80 -0.54 24.47
C ALA A 93 -2.31 -0.29 24.33
N GLY A 94 -3.09 -1.33 24.05
CA GLY A 94 -4.55 -1.25 23.98
C GLY A 94 -5.08 -0.95 22.57
N CYS A 95 -4.28 -1.17 21.51
CA CYS A 95 -4.80 -1.11 20.14
C CYS A 95 -5.95 -2.12 19.98
N ASN A 96 -7.03 -1.68 19.35
CA ASN A 96 -8.21 -2.51 19.11
C ASN A 96 -8.37 -2.94 17.64
N ILE A 97 -7.50 -2.45 16.76
CA ILE A 97 -7.28 -2.94 15.39
C ILE A 97 -5.78 -2.85 15.08
N LEU A 98 -5.27 -3.83 14.38
CA LEU A 98 -3.93 -3.84 13.80
C LEU A 98 -4.01 -3.64 12.29
N CYS A 99 -3.14 -2.76 11.74
CA CYS A 99 -2.83 -2.69 10.32
C CYS A 99 -1.40 -3.19 10.12
N VAL A 100 -1.23 -4.27 9.36
CA VAL A 100 0.05 -4.95 9.21
C VAL A 100 0.47 -5.00 7.75
N ASN A 101 1.59 -4.34 7.44
CA ASN A 101 2.32 -4.52 6.20
C ASN A 101 3.48 -5.48 6.48
N LEU A 102 3.30 -6.74 6.11
CA LEU A 102 4.17 -7.85 6.51
C LEU A 102 5.62 -7.68 6.05
N VAL A 103 6.57 -8.06 6.90
CA VAL A 103 7.96 -8.29 6.49
C VAL A 103 8.03 -9.55 5.65
N ASP A 104 7.57 -10.69 6.19
CA ASP A 104 7.46 -11.94 5.45
C ASP A 104 5.98 -12.34 5.29
N ARG A 105 5.49 -12.31 4.06
CA ARG A 105 4.12 -12.70 3.74
C ARG A 105 3.83 -14.19 3.94
N ALA A 106 4.88 -15.01 3.97
CA ALA A 106 4.76 -16.48 4.12
C ALA A 106 4.84 -16.93 5.58
N ASP A 107 5.16 -16.02 6.52
CA ASP A 107 5.25 -16.35 7.95
C ASP A 107 4.54 -15.31 8.86
N PRO A 108 3.23 -15.08 8.68
CA PRO A 108 2.45 -14.21 9.58
C PRO A 108 1.95 -14.93 10.83
N SER A 109 2.42 -16.15 11.10
CA SER A 109 1.81 -17.06 12.08
C SER A 109 1.78 -16.52 13.49
N GLU A 110 2.89 -15.93 13.95
CA GLU A 110 2.99 -15.35 15.29
C GLU A 110 2.05 -14.15 15.44
N ILE A 111 2.06 -13.26 14.45
CA ILE A 111 1.18 -12.06 14.40
C ILE A 111 -0.29 -12.47 14.49
N ILE A 112 -0.70 -13.48 13.70
CA ILE A 112 -2.09 -13.96 13.68
C ILE A 112 -2.47 -14.59 15.04
N ASN A 113 -1.58 -15.37 15.63
CA ASN A 113 -1.83 -16.00 16.93
C ASN A 113 -1.99 -14.96 18.04
N LEU A 114 -1.05 -14.00 18.14
CA LEU A 114 -1.11 -12.91 19.12
C LEU A 114 -2.40 -12.10 19.00
N ALA A 115 -2.78 -11.72 17.78
CA ALA A 115 -3.99 -10.96 17.53
C ALA A 115 -5.26 -11.76 17.89
N LYS A 116 -5.31 -13.04 17.50
CA LYS A 116 -6.44 -13.94 17.79
C LYS A 116 -6.61 -14.20 19.28
N GLU A 117 -5.54 -14.45 20.02
CA GLU A 117 -5.56 -14.67 21.47
C GLU A 117 -6.07 -13.44 22.23
N ASN A 118 -5.81 -12.24 21.72
CA ASN A 118 -6.24 -10.97 22.30
C ASN A 118 -7.52 -10.41 21.67
N ASN A 119 -8.12 -11.13 20.69
CA ASN A 119 -9.31 -10.71 19.97
C ASN A 119 -9.18 -9.33 19.30
N VAL A 120 -7.99 -9.03 18.69
CA VAL A 120 -7.69 -7.78 18.00
C VAL A 120 -7.67 -8.05 16.49
N PRO A 121 -8.64 -7.56 15.70
CA PRO A 121 -8.69 -7.76 14.25
C PRO A 121 -7.44 -7.27 13.53
N ILE A 122 -7.09 -7.92 12.42
CA ILE A 122 -5.97 -7.51 11.56
C ILE A 122 -6.48 -7.09 10.19
N ILE A 123 -6.04 -5.93 9.71
CA ILE A 123 -6.09 -5.51 8.32
C ILE A 123 -4.66 -5.61 7.76
N PHE A 124 -4.37 -6.66 7.02
CA PHE A 124 -3.15 -6.71 6.24
C PHE A 124 -3.25 -5.75 5.06
N PHE A 125 -2.16 -5.10 4.70
CA PHE A 125 -2.18 -4.20 3.56
C PHE A 125 -0.91 -4.30 2.71
N ASN A 126 -1.03 -4.01 1.42
CA ASN A 126 -0.01 -4.07 0.40
C ASN A 126 0.57 -5.49 0.19
N ARG A 127 1.30 -6.07 1.15
CA ARG A 127 1.84 -7.43 1.09
C ARG A 127 0.78 -8.44 1.53
N GLU A 128 0.23 -9.17 0.56
CA GLU A 128 -0.86 -10.13 0.79
C GLU A 128 -0.34 -11.40 1.46
N PRO A 129 -0.91 -11.83 2.61
CA PRO A 129 -0.61 -13.13 3.19
C PRO A 129 -0.99 -14.28 2.24
N VAL A 130 -0.44 -15.47 2.45
CA VAL A 130 -0.92 -16.64 1.72
C VAL A 130 -2.37 -16.99 2.10
N ALA A 131 -3.13 -17.52 1.16
CA ALA A 131 -4.57 -17.76 1.35
C ALA A 131 -4.88 -18.66 2.57
N GLU A 132 -4.02 -19.62 2.85
CA GLU A 132 -4.14 -20.53 3.99
C GLU A 132 -4.09 -19.79 5.33
N ASP A 133 -3.24 -18.77 5.46
CA ASP A 133 -3.16 -17.96 6.67
C ASP A 133 -4.39 -17.09 6.87
N MET A 134 -4.96 -16.54 5.79
CA MET A 134 -6.20 -15.76 5.85
C MET A 134 -7.42 -16.59 6.29
N MET A 135 -7.35 -17.92 6.20
CA MET A 135 -8.42 -18.81 6.66
C MET A 135 -8.31 -19.19 8.16
N ARG A 136 -7.21 -18.85 8.84
CA ARG A 136 -6.95 -19.26 10.24
C ARG A 136 -7.84 -18.56 11.26
N TRP A 137 -8.38 -17.40 10.87
CA TRP A 137 -9.28 -16.63 11.73
C TRP A 137 -10.24 -15.75 10.89
N GLU A 138 -11.43 -15.53 11.41
CA GLU A 138 -12.48 -14.75 10.73
C GLU A 138 -12.20 -13.24 10.66
N MET A 139 -11.46 -12.70 11.67
CA MET A 139 -11.15 -11.27 11.77
C MET A 139 -9.82 -10.89 11.11
N LEU A 140 -9.47 -11.58 10.03
CA LEU A 140 -8.35 -11.23 9.15
C LEU A 140 -8.89 -10.65 7.86
N TYR A 141 -8.39 -9.49 7.49
CA TYR A 141 -8.78 -8.74 6.29
C TYR A 141 -7.55 -8.33 5.50
N TYR A 142 -7.72 -8.08 4.21
CA TYR A 142 -6.67 -7.60 3.33
C TYR A 142 -7.17 -6.43 2.47
N VAL A 143 -6.32 -5.39 2.34
CA VAL A 143 -6.49 -4.28 1.41
C VAL A 143 -5.21 -4.10 0.61
N GLY A 144 -5.31 -4.14 -0.71
CA GLY A 144 -4.15 -3.99 -1.59
C GLY A 144 -4.55 -3.91 -3.05
N ALA A 145 -3.68 -4.40 -3.94
CA ALA A 145 -3.91 -4.38 -5.38
C ALA A 145 -3.31 -5.63 -6.04
N ASP A 146 -3.76 -5.97 -7.26
CA ASP A 146 -3.32 -7.17 -7.99
C ASP A 146 -2.00 -6.91 -8.73
N ALA A 147 -0.90 -7.48 -8.24
CA ALA A 147 0.42 -7.35 -8.85
C ALA A 147 0.45 -7.78 -10.33
N LYS A 148 -0.37 -8.76 -10.73
CA LYS A 148 -0.47 -9.20 -12.12
C LYS A 148 -1.00 -8.09 -13.02
N GLN A 149 -2.02 -7.37 -12.57
CA GLN A 149 -2.56 -6.22 -13.32
C GLN A 149 -1.48 -5.17 -13.53
N SER A 150 -0.67 -4.86 -12.52
CA SER A 150 0.39 -3.85 -12.64
C SER A 150 1.49 -4.25 -13.63
N GLY A 151 1.90 -5.52 -13.61
CA GLY A 151 2.88 -6.04 -14.58
C GLY A 151 2.37 -5.98 -16.02
N ILE A 152 1.12 -6.40 -16.24
CA ILE A 152 0.48 -6.28 -17.57
C ILE A 152 0.45 -4.82 -18.04
N MET A 153 0.01 -3.89 -17.20
CA MET A 153 -0.08 -2.48 -17.53
C MET A 153 1.30 -1.85 -17.81
N GLN A 154 2.34 -2.23 -17.07
CA GLN A 154 3.71 -1.79 -17.37
C GLN A 154 4.16 -2.30 -18.75
N GLY A 155 3.89 -3.57 -19.06
CA GLY A 155 4.17 -4.13 -20.38
C GLY A 155 3.41 -3.42 -21.50
N GLU A 156 2.15 -3.05 -21.28
CA GLU A 156 1.34 -2.29 -22.25
C GLU A 156 1.85 -0.86 -22.45
N LEU A 157 2.33 -0.19 -21.40
CA LEU A 157 2.99 1.12 -21.52
C LEU A 157 4.27 1.02 -22.37
N ALA A 158 5.11 0.01 -22.08
CA ALA A 158 6.33 -0.23 -22.85
C ALA A 158 6.03 -0.60 -24.31
N LEU A 159 5.02 -1.46 -24.56
CA LEU A 159 4.55 -1.81 -25.90
C LEU A 159 4.13 -0.57 -26.70
N SER A 160 3.32 0.29 -26.08
CA SER A 160 2.84 1.52 -26.73
C SER A 160 4.01 2.43 -27.12
N ALA A 161 5.00 2.59 -26.25
CA ALA A 161 6.19 3.38 -26.54
C ALA A 161 7.03 2.79 -27.68
N ILE A 162 7.26 1.46 -27.69
CA ILE A 162 8.02 0.77 -28.76
C ILE A 162 7.30 0.86 -30.11
N GLN A 163 5.97 0.75 -30.11
CA GLN A 163 5.18 0.88 -31.33
C GLN A 163 5.19 2.31 -31.88
N ALA A 164 5.13 3.32 -30.99
CA ALA A 164 5.15 4.73 -31.37
C ALA A 164 6.53 5.21 -31.83
N ASN A 165 7.62 4.68 -31.29
CA ASN A 165 8.98 5.11 -31.57
C ASN A 165 9.90 3.93 -31.93
N LYS A 166 10.12 3.73 -33.23
CA LYS A 166 11.01 2.68 -33.74
C LYS A 166 12.50 2.91 -33.44
N ASN A 167 12.89 4.10 -32.99
CA ASN A 167 14.28 4.38 -32.60
C ASN A 167 14.62 3.86 -31.19
N ILE A 168 13.68 3.24 -30.48
CA ILE A 168 13.99 2.50 -29.24
C ILE A 168 14.92 1.34 -29.54
N ASP A 169 14.67 0.58 -30.62
CA ASP A 169 15.65 -0.34 -31.23
C ASP A 169 16.77 0.49 -31.88
N ARG A 170 17.78 0.87 -31.07
CA ARG A 170 18.86 1.77 -31.50
C ARG A 170 19.87 1.12 -32.39
N ASN A 171 20.12 -0.17 -32.18
CA ASN A 171 21.06 -0.95 -32.97
C ASN A 171 20.42 -1.51 -34.26
N LYS A 172 19.08 -1.43 -34.39
CA LYS A 172 18.26 -1.86 -35.55
C LYS A 172 18.40 -3.36 -35.88
N ASP A 173 18.54 -4.19 -34.84
CA ASP A 173 18.62 -5.64 -35.03
C ASP A 173 17.23 -6.32 -34.96
N GLY A 174 16.17 -5.56 -34.74
CA GLY A 174 14.79 -6.03 -34.65
C GLY A 174 14.40 -6.59 -33.29
N LYS A 175 15.27 -6.46 -32.31
CA LYS A 175 15.01 -6.84 -30.91
C LYS A 175 15.08 -5.60 -30.00
N ILE A 176 14.54 -5.73 -28.81
CA ILE A 176 14.71 -4.74 -27.75
C ILE A 176 15.57 -5.34 -26.64
N GLN A 177 16.76 -4.79 -26.46
CA GLN A 177 17.67 -5.17 -25.38
C GLN A 177 17.22 -4.54 -24.08
N TYR A 178 16.83 -5.38 -23.10
CA TYR A 178 16.26 -4.87 -21.86
C TYR A 178 16.99 -5.32 -20.59
N ALA A 179 16.91 -4.48 -19.58
CA ALA A 179 17.29 -4.79 -18.21
C ALA A 179 16.06 -4.71 -17.30
N VAL A 180 16.04 -5.55 -16.26
CA VAL A 180 15.02 -5.52 -15.20
C VAL A 180 15.65 -5.12 -13.88
N LEU A 181 14.96 -4.27 -13.13
CA LEU A 181 15.26 -4.00 -11.72
C LEU A 181 14.14 -4.57 -10.87
N GLU A 182 14.46 -5.61 -10.10
CA GLU A 182 13.52 -6.33 -9.25
C GLU A 182 13.61 -5.87 -7.80
N GLY A 183 12.47 -5.99 -7.10
CA GLY A 183 12.37 -5.78 -5.67
C GLY A 183 13.18 -6.77 -4.85
N GLU A 184 12.61 -7.25 -3.75
CA GLU A 184 13.26 -8.23 -2.88
C GLU A 184 13.26 -9.64 -3.50
N PRO A 185 14.31 -10.44 -3.28
CA PRO A 185 14.35 -11.82 -3.73
C PRO A 185 13.21 -12.64 -3.14
N GLY A 186 12.49 -13.39 -3.98
CA GLY A 186 11.37 -14.23 -3.54
C GLY A 186 10.08 -13.46 -3.22
N HIS A 187 10.09 -12.13 -3.34
CA HIS A 187 8.87 -11.34 -3.17
C HIS A 187 7.90 -11.61 -4.33
N GLN A 188 6.68 -12.01 -3.99
CA GLN A 188 5.66 -12.40 -4.97
C GLN A 188 5.42 -11.32 -6.02
N ASP A 189 5.22 -10.07 -5.59
CA ASP A 189 4.91 -8.97 -6.50
C ASP A 189 6.08 -8.70 -7.46
N ALA A 190 7.35 -8.79 -6.99
CA ALA A 190 8.50 -8.59 -7.85
C ALA A 190 8.52 -9.60 -9.00
N ILE A 191 8.30 -10.87 -8.68
CA ILE A 191 8.25 -11.96 -9.66
C ILE A 191 7.09 -11.75 -10.64
N ILE A 192 5.88 -11.57 -10.11
CA ILE A 192 4.64 -11.43 -10.91
C ILE A 192 4.70 -10.19 -11.81
N ARG A 193 5.16 -9.04 -11.32
CA ARG A 193 5.32 -7.82 -12.11
C ARG A 193 6.28 -8.02 -13.26
N THR A 194 7.47 -8.59 -12.98
CA THR A 194 8.50 -8.88 -14.01
C THR A 194 7.98 -9.83 -15.09
N GLU A 195 7.42 -10.98 -14.69
CA GLU A 195 6.92 -11.98 -15.63
C GLU A 195 5.83 -11.40 -16.53
N ASN A 196 4.82 -10.76 -15.94
CA ASN A 196 3.68 -10.25 -16.71
C ASN A 196 4.06 -9.06 -17.62
N ALA A 197 4.99 -8.20 -17.23
CA ALA A 197 5.46 -7.12 -18.10
C ALA A 197 6.19 -7.67 -19.32
N VAL A 198 7.10 -8.63 -19.12
CA VAL A 198 7.86 -9.27 -20.21
C VAL A 198 6.94 -10.11 -21.11
N ASP A 199 6.03 -10.89 -20.52
CA ASP A 199 5.10 -11.73 -21.28
C ASP A 199 4.12 -10.88 -22.10
N THR A 200 3.68 -9.73 -21.58
CA THR A 200 2.84 -8.79 -22.33
C THR A 200 3.55 -8.32 -23.61
N LEU A 201 4.82 -7.95 -23.54
CA LEU A 201 5.60 -7.54 -24.70
C LEU A 201 5.78 -8.69 -25.71
N LYS A 202 6.19 -9.87 -25.23
CA LYS A 202 6.39 -11.06 -26.10
C LYS A 202 5.10 -11.50 -26.79
N ASN A 203 3.99 -11.56 -26.05
CA ASN A 203 2.69 -11.97 -26.57
C ASN A 203 2.15 -10.99 -27.63
N ASN A 204 2.65 -9.74 -27.64
CA ASN A 204 2.35 -8.75 -28.68
C ASN A 204 3.42 -8.64 -29.79
N GLY A 205 4.27 -9.64 -29.88
CA GLY A 205 5.20 -9.80 -31.00
C GLY A 205 6.47 -8.94 -30.91
N ILE A 206 6.82 -8.43 -29.71
CA ILE A 206 8.11 -7.76 -29.51
C ILE A 206 9.18 -8.82 -29.25
N GLU A 207 10.18 -8.86 -30.12
CA GLU A 207 11.39 -9.67 -29.89
C GLU A 207 12.22 -9.01 -28.79
N LEU A 208 12.47 -9.75 -27.70
CA LEU A 208 13.17 -9.25 -26.52
C LEU A 208 14.48 -9.99 -26.29
N GLU A 209 15.54 -9.25 -25.98
CA GLU A 209 16.81 -9.79 -25.49
C GLU A 209 17.10 -9.31 -24.07
N LYS A 210 17.02 -10.24 -23.10
CA LYS A 210 17.33 -9.91 -21.70
C LYS A 210 18.82 -9.79 -21.49
N LEU A 211 19.32 -8.59 -21.24
CA LEU A 211 20.72 -8.37 -20.92
C LEU A 211 21.04 -8.65 -19.46
N CYS A 212 20.18 -8.20 -18.55
CA CYS A 212 20.42 -8.35 -17.12
C CYS A 212 19.13 -8.31 -16.29
N CYS A 213 19.22 -8.86 -15.09
CA CYS A 213 18.27 -8.65 -14.01
C CYS A 213 19.06 -8.22 -12.76
N GLY A 214 18.65 -7.10 -12.14
CA GLY A 214 19.28 -6.55 -10.95
C GLY A 214 18.30 -6.48 -9.78
N ILE A 215 18.63 -7.14 -8.65
CA ILE A 215 17.87 -7.01 -7.42
C ILE A 215 18.26 -5.69 -6.76
N ALA A 216 17.28 -4.86 -6.40
CA ALA A 216 17.48 -3.55 -5.82
C ALA A 216 16.56 -3.24 -4.61
N ASN A 217 15.82 -4.25 -4.12
CA ASN A 217 15.08 -4.22 -2.85
C ASN A 217 14.20 -2.97 -2.68
N TRP A 218 13.46 -2.60 -3.74
CA TRP A 218 12.56 -1.42 -3.78
C TRP A 218 13.27 -0.08 -3.55
N ASN A 219 14.59 -0.05 -3.51
CA ASN A 219 15.38 1.09 -3.04
C ASN A 219 16.13 1.81 -4.17
N ARG A 220 15.94 3.13 -4.27
CA ARG A 220 16.53 4.00 -5.30
C ARG A 220 18.07 3.96 -5.32
N ALA A 221 18.70 4.05 -4.14
CA ALA A 221 20.17 4.06 -4.06
C ALA A 221 20.79 2.70 -4.44
N GLN A 222 20.14 1.59 -4.03
CA GLN A 222 20.55 0.25 -4.44
C GLN A 222 20.36 0.06 -5.96
N ALA A 223 19.25 0.54 -6.51
CA ALA A 223 18.99 0.51 -7.95
C ALA A 223 20.02 1.31 -8.74
N GLN A 224 20.41 2.52 -8.26
CA GLN A 224 21.49 3.31 -8.86
C GLN A 224 22.80 2.54 -8.90
N ASN A 225 23.20 1.94 -7.78
CA ASN A 225 24.44 1.16 -7.72
C ASN A 225 24.40 -0.07 -8.61
N ARG A 226 23.27 -0.78 -8.61
CA ARG A 226 23.05 -1.96 -9.46
C ARG A 226 23.11 -1.57 -10.93
N MET A 227 22.43 -0.48 -11.31
CA MET A 227 22.40 -0.01 -12.69
C MET A 227 23.76 0.47 -13.20
N MET A 228 24.57 1.15 -12.36
CA MET A 228 25.95 1.50 -12.72
C MET A 228 26.76 0.25 -13.06
N HIS A 229 26.59 -0.84 -12.30
CA HIS A 229 27.25 -2.10 -12.59
C HIS A 229 26.76 -2.72 -13.92
N ILE A 230 25.46 -2.74 -14.16
CA ILE A 230 24.85 -3.23 -15.40
C ILE A 230 25.38 -2.42 -16.60
N ILE A 231 25.41 -1.08 -16.49
CA ILE A 231 25.96 -0.21 -17.54
C ILE A 231 27.43 -0.52 -17.82
N SER A 232 28.24 -0.80 -16.79
CA SER A 232 29.65 -1.15 -16.99
C SER A 232 29.87 -2.41 -17.81
N GLN A 233 28.91 -3.34 -17.80
CA GLN A 233 28.95 -4.60 -18.55
C GLN A 233 28.37 -4.48 -19.96
N HIS A 234 27.27 -3.74 -20.11
CA HIS A 234 26.48 -3.68 -21.32
C HIS A 234 26.60 -2.34 -22.07
N GLN A 235 27.22 -1.34 -21.44
CA GLN A 235 27.43 0.00 -22.02
C GLN A 235 26.13 0.60 -22.56
N ASN A 236 26.11 1.00 -23.82
CA ASN A 236 24.98 1.64 -24.49
C ASN A 236 23.99 0.64 -25.15
N ASN A 237 24.09 -0.65 -24.84
CA ASN A 237 23.24 -1.65 -25.48
C ASN A 237 21.86 -1.79 -24.81
N ILE A 238 21.64 -1.20 -23.64
CA ILE A 238 20.35 -1.28 -22.93
C ILE A 238 19.38 -0.28 -23.55
N GLU A 239 18.26 -0.74 -24.07
CA GLU A 239 17.25 0.07 -24.77
C GLU A 239 15.98 0.27 -23.96
N LEU A 240 15.67 -0.67 -23.05
CA LEU A 240 14.51 -0.64 -22.19
C LEU A 240 14.90 -1.04 -20.76
N VAL A 241 14.38 -0.31 -19.78
CA VAL A 241 14.48 -0.67 -18.36
C VAL A 241 13.09 -0.82 -17.78
N LEU A 242 12.77 -2.02 -17.30
CA LEU A 242 11.55 -2.32 -16.55
C LEU A 242 11.91 -2.41 -15.05
N ALA A 243 11.43 -1.49 -14.25
CA ALA A 243 11.64 -1.51 -12.81
C ALA A 243 10.33 -1.87 -12.09
N ASN A 244 10.41 -2.72 -11.07
CA ASN A 244 9.23 -3.15 -10.33
C ASN A 244 8.59 -2.03 -9.48
N ASN A 245 9.31 -0.90 -9.25
CA ASN A 245 8.72 0.30 -8.69
C ASN A 245 9.40 1.58 -9.22
N ASP A 246 8.81 2.75 -8.91
CA ASP A 246 9.31 4.06 -9.35
C ASP A 246 10.67 4.40 -8.76
N ASP A 247 10.91 4.13 -7.49
CA ASP A 247 12.18 4.42 -6.84
C ASP A 247 13.35 3.71 -7.52
N MET A 248 13.15 2.46 -7.93
CA MET A 248 14.19 1.73 -8.67
C MET A 248 14.33 2.26 -10.11
N ALA A 249 13.25 2.65 -10.78
CA ALA A 249 13.33 3.30 -12.08
C ALA A 249 14.14 4.61 -12.01
N LEU A 250 13.84 5.45 -11.01
CA LEU A 250 14.58 6.68 -10.75
C LEU A 250 16.04 6.43 -10.39
N GLY A 251 16.33 5.37 -9.63
CA GLY A 251 17.70 4.95 -9.35
C GLY A 251 18.46 4.58 -10.63
N ALA A 252 17.80 3.91 -11.59
CA ALA A 252 18.40 3.63 -12.89
C ALA A 252 18.70 4.93 -13.65
N ILE A 253 17.78 5.87 -13.70
CA ILE A 253 17.96 7.18 -14.32
C ILE A 253 19.15 7.93 -13.66
N ASP A 254 19.20 7.92 -12.33
CA ASP A 254 20.32 8.54 -11.57
C ASP A 254 21.68 7.94 -11.94
N ALA A 255 21.75 6.63 -12.23
CA ALA A 255 22.97 5.98 -12.67
C ALA A 255 23.47 6.53 -14.01
N TYR A 256 22.58 6.67 -14.99
CA TYR A 256 22.93 7.25 -16.29
C TYR A 256 23.35 8.72 -16.18
N LYS A 257 22.62 9.52 -15.38
CA LYS A 257 22.97 10.92 -15.10
C LYS A 257 24.37 11.02 -14.46
N LYS A 258 24.67 10.18 -13.47
CA LYS A 258 25.96 10.16 -12.78
C LYS A 258 27.13 9.78 -13.71
N LEU A 259 26.87 8.96 -14.71
CA LEU A 259 27.85 8.55 -15.70
C LEU A 259 27.92 9.51 -16.92
N ASN A 260 27.16 10.62 -16.87
CA ASN A 260 27.10 11.66 -17.91
C ASN A 260 26.70 11.14 -19.31
N TYR A 261 25.76 10.17 -19.36
CA TYR A 261 25.18 9.74 -20.65
C TYR A 261 24.31 10.86 -21.22
N THR A 262 24.36 11.02 -22.55
CA THR A 262 23.49 11.98 -23.27
C THR A 262 22.08 11.42 -23.39
N GLU A 263 21.07 12.29 -23.54
CA GLU A 263 19.65 11.88 -23.70
C GLU A 263 19.46 10.83 -24.81
N SER A 264 20.16 10.99 -25.94
CA SER A 264 20.07 10.05 -27.07
C SER A 264 20.62 8.64 -26.76
N ALA A 265 21.39 8.50 -25.69
CA ALA A 265 21.96 7.23 -25.24
C ALA A 265 21.15 6.59 -24.10
N LEU A 266 20.14 7.27 -23.56
CA LEU A 266 19.31 6.73 -22.50
C LEU A 266 18.37 5.64 -23.03
N PRO A 267 18.17 4.54 -22.27
CA PRO A 267 17.06 3.64 -22.50
C PRO A 267 15.73 4.30 -22.14
N VAL A 268 14.63 3.67 -22.53
CA VAL A 268 13.31 4.04 -22.07
C VAL A 268 13.04 3.38 -20.71
N PHE A 269 12.54 4.13 -19.74
CA PHE A 269 12.32 3.65 -18.38
C PHE A 269 10.84 3.58 -18.03
N PHE A 270 10.43 2.50 -17.36
CA PHE A 270 9.08 2.33 -16.82
C PHE A 270 9.14 1.89 -15.35
N GLY A 271 8.27 2.52 -14.53
CA GLY A 271 8.09 2.21 -13.11
C GLY A 271 6.72 1.60 -12.82
N ILE A 272 6.46 1.40 -11.54
CA ILE A 272 5.17 1.06 -10.93
C ILE A 272 5.10 1.80 -9.60
N ASP A 273 3.96 2.12 -9.12
CA ASP A 273 3.45 2.75 -7.90
C ASP A 273 2.82 4.11 -8.14
N GLY A 274 3.34 4.93 -9.07
CA GLY A 274 2.84 6.30 -9.25
C GLY A 274 3.08 7.13 -7.99
N THR A 275 4.27 6.97 -7.38
CA THR A 275 4.69 7.83 -6.27
C THR A 275 4.79 9.29 -6.70
N ASP A 276 4.74 10.24 -5.78
CA ASP A 276 4.81 11.67 -6.13
C ASP A 276 6.08 12.01 -6.92
N VAL A 277 7.21 11.38 -6.55
CA VAL A 277 8.48 11.54 -7.27
C VAL A 277 8.45 10.85 -8.64
N GLY A 278 7.79 9.68 -8.75
CA GLY A 278 7.57 8.97 -10.01
C GLY A 278 6.66 9.75 -10.97
N LEU A 279 5.55 10.28 -10.48
CA LEU A 279 4.64 11.13 -11.27
C LEU A 279 5.33 12.39 -11.77
N ASN A 280 6.14 13.06 -10.94
CA ASN A 280 6.92 14.22 -11.38
C ASN A 280 7.95 13.82 -12.46
N ALA A 281 8.60 12.67 -12.33
CA ALA A 281 9.54 12.19 -13.36
C ALA A 281 8.82 11.84 -14.70
N VAL A 282 7.57 11.35 -14.65
CA VAL A 282 6.75 11.18 -15.87
C VAL A 282 6.41 12.54 -16.48
N LYS A 283 6.03 13.52 -15.68
CA LYS A 283 5.75 14.88 -16.14
C LYS A 283 6.97 15.53 -16.77
N ASP A 284 8.15 15.31 -16.20
CA ASP A 284 9.42 15.86 -16.68
C ASP A 284 10.03 15.02 -17.83
N LEU A 285 9.33 14.00 -18.32
CA LEU A 285 9.72 13.08 -19.38
C LEU A 285 11.00 12.27 -19.10
N GLU A 286 11.42 12.16 -17.85
CA GLU A 286 12.53 11.32 -17.41
C GLU A 286 12.10 9.84 -17.33
N LEU A 287 10.84 9.60 -16.92
CA LEU A 287 10.19 8.30 -16.90
C LEU A 287 9.12 8.28 -17.99
N ALA A 288 9.15 7.32 -18.90
CA ALA A 288 8.21 7.26 -20.01
C ALA A 288 6.77 6.91 -19.57
N GLY A 289 6.64 6.28 -18.42
CA GLY A 289 5.36 5.98 -17.79
C GLY A 289 5.53 5.20 -16.50
N THR A 290 4.48 5.23 -15.70
CA THR A 290 4.35 4.40 -14.49
C THR A 290 2.96 3.82 -14.39
N VAL A 291 2.80 2.80 -13.53
CA VAL A 291 1.51 2.20 -13.21
C VAL A 291 1.12 2.66 -11.82
N TYR A 292 0.11 3.53 -11.74
CA TYR A 292 -0.36 4.12 -10.49
C TYR A 292 -1.04 3.07 -9.61
N ASN A 293 -0.52 2.87 -8.42
CA ASN A 293 -1.05 2.06 -7.34
C ASN A 293 -1.86 3.00 -6.43
N ASP A 294 -3.17 2.88 -6.43
CA ASP A 294 -4.08 3.87 -5.80
C ASP A 294 -3.92 3.91 -4.27
N LYS A 295 -2.89 4.61 -3.79
CA LYS A 295 -2.57 4.76 -2.36
C LYS A 295 -3.70 5.43 -1.58
N GLU A 296 -4.36 6.43 -2.19
CA GLU A 296 -5.48 7.15 -1.57
C GLU A 296 -6.71 6.25 -1.44
N GLY A 297 -7.01 5.47 -2.49
CA GLY A 297 -8.10 4.48 -2.48
C GLY A 297 -7.84 3.36 -1.46
N GLN A 298 -6.61 2.84 -1.39
CA GLN A 298 -6.24 1.84 -0.38
C GLN A 298 -6.36 2.42 1.03
N ALA A 299 -5.85 3.62 1.27
CA ALA A 299 -5.97 4.30 2.56
C ALA A 299 -7.44 4.51 2.96
N ALA A 300 -8.28 4.96 2.04
CA ALA A 300 -9.72 5.12 2.28
C ALA A 300 -10.42 3.79 2.58
N ALA A 301 -10.04 2.72 1.88
CA ALA A 301 -10.59 1.38 2.12
C ALA A 301 -10.17 0.84 3.51
N ILE A 302 -8.91 1.01 3.91
CA ILE A 302 -8.42 0.63 5.24
C ILE A 302 -9.15 1.43 6.33
N ALA A 303 -9.25 2.75 6.18
CA ALA A 303 -9.92 3.61 7.14
C ALA A 303 -11.40 3.24 7.30
N LYS A 304 -12.11 3.06 6.20
CA LYS A 304 -13.51 2.63 6.19
C LYS A 304 -13.68 1.27 6.88
N LEU A 305 -12.85 0.29 6.52
CA LEU A 305 -12.90 -1.05 7.10
C LEU A 305 -12.65 -1.02 8.61
N ALA A 306 -11.66 -0.25 9.08
CA ALA A 306 -11.38 -0.08 10.50
C ALA A 306 -12.58 0.49 11.27
N VAL A 307 -13.24 1.53 10.72
CA VAL A 307 -14.45 2.12 11.30
C VAL A 307 -15.61 1.12 11.31
N GLU A 308 -15.79 0.33 10.24
CA GLU A 308 -16.83 -0.70 10.15
C GLU A 308 -16.63 -1.81 11.20
N ILE A 309 -15.38 -2.26 11.42
CA ILE A 309 -15.02 -3.23 12.44
C ILE A 309 -15.40 -2.72 13.84
N ILE A 310 -14.97 -1.49 14.21
CA ILE A 310 -15.27 -0.90 15.52
C ILE A 310 -16.77 -0.71 15.72
N SER A 311 -17.47 -0.29 14.67
CA SER A 311 -18.93 -0.12 14.67
C SER A 311 -19.69 -1.46 14.63
N LYS A 312 -19.00 -2.60 14.66
CA LYS A 312 -19.56 -3.97 14.64
C LYS A 312 -20.51 -4.22 13.45
N LYS A 313 -20.21 -3.60 12.31
CA LYS A 313 -20.91 -3.87 11.06
C LYS A 313 -20.51 -5.25 10.53
N GLU A 314 -21.44 -5.92 9.85
CA GLU A 314 -21.13 -7.15 9.16
C GLU A 314 -20.22 -6.89 7.95
N ILE A 315 -19.06 -7.58 7.92
CA ILE A 315 -18.10 -7.48 6.84
C ILE A 315 -18.14 -8.79 6.06
N THR A 316 -18.61 -8.72 4.84
CA THR A 316 -18.80 -9.90 3.98
C THR A 316 -17.56 -10.26 3.18
N ASN A 317 -16.71 -9.28 2.85
CA ASN A 317 -15.53 -9.49 2.03
C ASN A 317 -14.25 -9.33 2.87
N LYS A 318 -13.44 -10.37 2.88
CA LYS A 318 -12.11 -10.34 3.52
C LYS A 318 -11.05 -9.62 2.71
N TYR A 319 -11.23 -9.54 1.38
CA TYR A 319 -10.26 -8.96 0.46
C TYR A 319 -10.84 -7.74 -0.24
N THR A 320 -10.06 -6.67 -0.29
CA THR A 320 -10.38 -5.47 -1.06
C THR A 320 -9.20 -5.16 -1.98
N TYR A 321 -9.40 -5.33 -3.27
CA TYR A 321 -8.41 -5.00 -4.29
C TYR A 321 -8.76 -3.69 -4.97
N LEU A 322 -7.83 -2.75 -4.97
CA LEU A 322 -7.94 -1.49 -5.71
C LEU A 322 -7.34 -1.65 -7.10
N PRO A 323 -7.96 -1.06 -8.14
CA PRO A 323 -7.44 -1.16 -9.50
C PRO A 323 -6.20 -0.28 -9.68
N TYR A 324 -5.29 -0.74 -10.53
CA TYR A 324 -4.20 0.09 -11.04
C TYR A 324 -4.65 0.99 -12.20
N SER A 325 -3.85 2.02 -12.51
CA SER A 325 -4.07 2.90 -13.66
C SER A 325 -2.75 3.19 -14.39
N LYS A 326 -2.77 3.22 -15.72
CA LYS A 326 -1.59 3.61 -16.50
C LYS A 326 -1.41 5.12 -16.50
N VAL A 327 -0.17 5.57 -16.29
CA VAL A 327 0.20 6.99 -16.28
C VAL A 327 1.29 7.26 -17.30
N THR A 328 1.04 8.23 -18.14
CA THR A 328 1.97 8.78 -19.13
C THR A 328 1.97 10.30 -19.04
N SER A 329 2.81 10.99 -19.80
CA SER A 329 2.82 12.46 -19.89
C SER A 329 1.46 13.05 -20.26
N ASP A 330 0.59 12.29 -20.96
CA ASP A 330 -0.70 12.79 -21.42
C ASP A 330 -1.72 12.95 -20.30
N ASN A 331 -1.63 12.12 -19.24
CA ASN A 331 -2.60 12.09 -18.15
C ASN A 331 -2.01 12.28 -16.74
N VAL A 332 -0.70 12.47 -16.62
CA VAL A 332 -0.03 12.58 -15.31
C VAL A 332 -0.58 13.71 -14.44
N ASN A 333 -1.07 14.80 -15.05
CA ASN A 333 -1.63 15.91 -14.30
C ASN A 333 -2.92 15.54 -13.55
N ASP A 334 -3.67 14.53 -14.00
CA ASP A 334 -4.88 14.06 -13.33
C ASP A 334 -4.54 13.36 -12.02
N PHE A 335 -3.35 12.76 -11.93
CA PHE A 335 -2.84 12.09 -10.74
C PHE A 335 -2.13 13.03 -9.78
N LEU A 336 -1.36 14.00 -10.28
CA LEU A 336 -0.69 15.03 -9.47
C LEU A 336 -1.66 16.00 -8.78
N ASN A 337 -2.92 16.07 -9.22
CA ASN A 337 -3.93 16.95 -8.66
C ASN A 337 -4.97 16.21 -7.79
N LYS A 338 -4.84 14.90 -7.57
CA LYS A 338 -5.76 14.13 -6.71
C LYS A 338 -5.74 14.59 -5.25
N ASP A 339 -4.62 15.13 -4.79
CA ASP A 339 -4.38 15.56 -3.40
C ASP A 339 -4.66 17.07 -3.17
N LYS A 340 -5.23 17.75 -4.15
CA LYS A 340 -5.61 19.17 -4.05
C LYS A 340 -7.12 19.35 -4.07
#